data_a70852d66ffaaa19853fec043fae9f70
#
_entry.id   a70852d66ffaaa19853fec043fae9f70
#
_cell.length_a   1.000
_cell.length_b   1.000
_cell.length_c   1.000
_cell.angle_alpha   90.00
_cell.angle_beta   90.00
_cell.angle_gamma   90.00
#
_symmetry.space_group_name_H-M   'P 1'
#
loop_
_entity.id
_entity.type
_entity.pdbx_description
1 polymer ?
#
loop_
_entity_poly.entity_id
_entity_poly.type
_entity_poly.pdbx_seq_one_letter_code
_entity_poly.pdbx_strand_id
1 'polypeptide(L)'
;MSTPSTEVISMRIRRHPTSPFPALLLEPNLANAAQLASRLQAAGFEIRIEGSAESALQAQRQSFFFALIVIADLADKDCLVALDALRRRSPRSWMIVATSNCDDHARNVIHRHGGDTCISLPIDPDDLIARLDAFQLRARPSF
;
A
#
# COMPACT_ATOMS: atom_id res chain seq x y z
N MET A 1 -9.98 20.98 -23.57
CA MET A 1 -10.00 20.57 -23.36
C MET A 1 -10.54 19.62 -22.95
N SER A 2 -10.42 19.12 -22.34
CA SER A 2 -10.88 17.92 -22.20
C SER A 2 -11.76 17.72 -21.06
N THR A 3 -12.90 17.25 -21.29
CA THR A 3 -13.87 16.94 -20.30
C THR A 3 -13.44 15.86 -19.36
N PRO A 4 -12.80 14.78 -19.82
CA PRO A 4 -12.31 13.78 -18.88
C PRO A 4 -11.38 14.36 -17.83
N SER A 5 -10.62 15.35 -18.19
CA SER A 5 -9.74 15.99 -17.25
C SER A 5 -10.48 16.64 -16.10
N THR A 6 -11.64 17.20 -16.38
CA THR A 6 -12.44 17.86 -15.37
C THR A 6 -12.92 16.87 -14.34
N GLU A 7 -13.38 15.71 -14.79
CA GLU A 7 -13.84 14.69 -13.85
C GLU A 7 -12.72 14.16 -13.00
N VAL A 8 -11.57 13.96 -13.60
CA VAL A 8 -10.40 13.49 -12.86
C VAL A 8 -10.01 14.52 -11.81
N ILE A 9 -10.07 15.79 -12.16
CA ILE A 9 -9.74 16.84 -11.23
C ILE A 9 -10.70 16.84 -10.05
N SER A 10 -11.98 16.65 -10.29
CA SER A 10 -12.95 16.58 -9.19
C SER A 10 -12.64 15.47 -8.21
N MET A 11 -12.30 14.31 -8.72
CA MET A 11 -11.94 13.20 -7.86
C MET A 11 -10.68 13.48 -7.06
N ARG A 12 -9.70 14.12 -7.68
CA ARG A 12 -8.46 14.48 -7.01
C ARG A 12 -8.68 15.52 -5.92
N ILE A 13 -9.60 16.42 -6.14
CA ILE A 13 -9.91 17.43 -5.13
C ILE A 13 -10.33 16.76 -3.83
N ARG A 14 -11.10 15.69 -3.91
CA ARG A 14 -11.49 14.96 -2.70
C ARG A 14 -10.29 14.35 -1.99
N ARG A 15 -9.20 14.10 -2.70
CA ARG A 15 -8.00 13.50 -2.14
C ARG A 15 -6.95 14.51 -1.72
N HIS A 16 -7.26 15.78 -1.79
CA HIS A 16 -6.30 16.80 -1.39
C HIS A 16 -5.12 16.83 -2.37
N PRO A 17 -5.30 17.37 -3.55
CA PRO A 17 -4.32 17.27 -4.64
C PRO A 17 -2.95 17.87 -4.33
N THR A 18 -2.88 18.79 -3.36
CA THR A 18 -1.60 19.41 -3.02
C THR A 18 -0.74 18.55 -2.11
N SER A 19 -1.28 17.42 -1.65
CA SER A 19 -0.57 16.56 -0.72
C SER A 19 -0.80 15.11 -1.14
N PRO A 20 -0.12 14.67 -2.18
CA PRO A 20 -0.32 13.31 -2.70
C PRO A 20 -0.04 12.29 -1.61
N PHE A 21 -0.73 11.19 -1.70
CA PHE A 21 -0.63 10.11 -0.74
C PHE A 21 0.12 8.96 -1.41
N PRO A 22 1.46 8.99 -1.39
CA PRO A 22 2.23 7.97 -2.10
C PRO A 22 2.22 6.65 -1.36
N ALA A 23 1.99 5.59 -2.11
CA ALA A 23 2.00 4.24 -1.58
C ALA A 23 2.90 3.35 -2.42
N LEU A 24 3.54 2.40 -1.77
CA LEU A 24 4.40 1.42 -2.41
C LEU A 24 3.67 0.08 -2.44
N LEU A 25 3.54 -0.50 -3.62
CA LEU A 25 2.91 -1.79 -3.79
C LEU A 25 3.97 -2.81 -4.15
N LEU A 26 4.20 -3.76 -3.26
CA LEU A 26 5.13 -4.86 -3.49
C LEU A 26 4.33 -6.08 -3.91
N GLU A 27 4.37 -6.40 -5.19
CA GLU A 27 3.66 -7.52 -5.79
C GLU A 27 4.53 -8.13 -6.88
N PRO A 28 4.98 -9.37 -6.70
CA PRO A 28 5.83 -10.01 -7.72
C PRO A 28 5.14 -10.24 -9.05
N ASN A 29 3.83 -10.43 -9.05
CA ASN A 29 3.07 -10.62 -10.29
C ASN A 29 2.73 -9.26 -10.86
N LEU A 30 3.43 -8.87 -11.93
CA LEU A 30 3.30 -7.52 -12.48
C LEU A 30 1.91 -7.25 -13.08
N ALA A 31 1.25 -8.27 -13.63
CA ALA A 31 -0.10 -8.08 -14.16
C ALA A 31 -1.08 -7.77 -13.05
N ASN A 32 -1.00 -8.49 -11.93
CA ASN A 32 -1.84 -8.21 -10.76
C ASN A 32 -1.53 -6.84 -10.19
N ALA A 33 -0.26 -6.49 -10.11
CA ALA A 33 0.16 -5.20 -9.61
C ALA A 33 -0.40 -4.07 -10.45
N ALA A 34 -0.33 -4.21 -11.77
CA ALA A 34 -0.81 -3.17 -12.68
C ALA A 34 -2.32 -2.96 -12.55
N GLN A 35 -3.07 -4.06 -12.43
CA GLN A 35 -4.52 -3.96 -12.27
C GLN A 35 -4.90 -3.25 -10.98
N LEU A 36 -4.27 -3.64 -9.88
CA LEU A 36 -4.56 -3.02 -8.60
C LEU A 36 -4.13 -1.56 -8.60
N ALA A 37 -2.93 -1.28 -9.08
CA ALA A 37 -2.42 0.08 -9.13
C ALA A 37 -3.33 0.99 -9.97
N SER A 38 -3.86 0.48 -11.08
CA SER A 38 -4.75 1.24 -11.92
C SER A 38 -5.99 1.70 -11.15
N ARG A 39 -6.57 0.79 -10.35
CA ARG A 39 -7.75 1.12 -9.55
C ARG A 39 -7.41 2.14 -8.46
N LEU A 40 -6.26 1.99 -7.83
CA LEU A 40 -5.83 2.92 -6.78
C LEU A 40 -5.51 4.29 -7.36
N GLN A 41 -4.87 4.33 -8.53
CA GLN A 41 -4.56 5.59 -9.20
C GLN A 41 -5.83 6.31 -9.63
N ALA A 42 -6.82 5.56 -10.12
CA ALA A 42 -8.10 6.15 -10.49
C ALA A 42 -8.80 6.76 -9.28
N ALA A 43 -8.54 6.24 -8.09
CA ALA A 43 -9.08 6.79 -6.86
C ALA A 43 -8.25 7.94 -6.30
N GLY A 44 -7.17 8.33 -6.97
CA GLY A 44 -6.38 9.50 -6.60
C GLY A 44 -5.10 9.22 -5.84
N PHE A 45 -4.72 7.96 -5.69
CA PHE A 45 -3.46 7.62 -5.01
C PHE A 45 -2.30 7.59 -5.99
N GLU A 46 -1.14 7.94 -5.50
CA GLU A 46 0.10 7.81 -6.24
C GLU A 46 0.71 6.48 -5.86
N ILE A 47 0.90 5.58 -6.84
CA ILE A 47 1.33 4.21 -6.55
C ILE A 47 2.66 3.93 -7.25
N ARG A 48 3.62 3.44 -6.47
CA ARG A 48 4.86 2.91 -7.01
C ARG A 48 4.80 1.40 -6.89
N ILE A 49 5.02 0.70 -8.02
CA ILE A 49 5.01 -0.76 -8.06
C ILE A 49 6.45 -1.25 -8.01
N GLU A 50 6.71 -2.23 -7.12
CA GLU A 50 7.97 -2.94 -7.10
C GLU A 50 7.68 -4.44 -7.05
N GLY A 51 8.49 -5.21 -7.78
CA GLY A 51 8.27 -6.65 -7.91
C GLY A 51 9.08 -7.50 -6.96
N SER A 52 9.98 -6.90 -6.19
CA SER A 52 10.81 -7.65 -5.25
C SER A 52 11.05 -6.84 -3.99
N ALA A 53 11.40 -7.54 -2.91
CA ALA A 53 11.74 -6.87 -1.67
C ALA A 53 12.95 -5.95 -1.86
N GLU A 54 13.92 -6.40 -2.62
CA GLU A 54 15.13 -5.64 -2.87
C GLU A 54 14.82 -4.31 -3.55
N SER A 55 14.01 -4.34 -4.61
CA SER A 55 13.64 -3.12 -5.31
C SER A 55 12.75 -2.24 -4.48
N ALA A 56 11.90 -2.83 -3.63
CA ALA A 56 11.06 -2.06 -2.72
C ALA A 56 11.91 -1.31 -1.68
N LEU A 57 12.92 -1.97 -1.13
CA LEU A 57 13.83 -1.32 -0.19
C LEU A 57 14.61 -0.18 -0.85
N GLN A 58 14.97 -0.38 -2.12
CA GLN A 58 15.62 0.66 -2.90
C GLN A 58 14.70 1.87 -3.06
N ALA A 59 13.43 1.62 -3.37
CA ALA A 59 12.45 2.69 -3.50
C ALA A 59 12.30 3.48 -2.20
N GLN A 60 12.34 2.78 -1.07
CA GLN A 60 12.25 3.44 0.25
C GLN A 60 13.44 4.35 0.53
N ARG A 61 14.59 4.08 -0.09
CA ARG A 61 15.74 4.97 0.05
C ARG A 61 15.53 6.28 -0.68
N GLN A 62 14.74 6.24 -1.75
CA GLN A 62 14.57 7.38 -2.64
C GLN A 62 13.39 8.24 -2.26
N SER A 63 12.39 7.66 -1.63
CA SER A 63 11.11 8.35 -1.37
C SER A 63 10.48 7.85 -0.10
N PHE A 64 9.69 8.70 0.53
CA PHE A 64 8.85 8.30 1.63
C PHE A 64 7.49 7.84 1.10
N PHE A 65 6.97 6.74 1.63
CA PHE A 65 5.65 6.25 1.30
C PHE A 65 4.79 6.25 2.55
N PHE A 66 3.62 6.81 2.46
CA PHE A 66 2.65 6.80 3.53
C PHE A 66 2.23 5.39 3.89
N ALA A 67 2.03 4.57 2.85
CA ALA A 67 1.56 3.21 3.02
C ALA A 67 2.42 2.26 2.22
N LEU A 68 2.64 1.08 2.78
CA LEU A 68 3.31 -0.04 2.13
C LEU A 68 2.26 -1.13 2.00
N ILE A 69 2.00 -1.57 0.77
CA ILE A 69 1.05 -2.64 0.49
C ILE A 69 1.87 -3.83 0.02
N VAL A 70 1.90 -4.88 0.82
CA VAL A 70 2.80 -6.01 0.58
C VAL A 70 1.99 -7.29 0.40
N ILE A 71 2.17 -7.92 -0.76
CA ILE A 71 1.59 -9.23 -0.99
C ILE A 71 2.60 -10.25 -0.46
N ALA A 72 2.20 -11.07 0.50
CA ALA A 72 3.13 -11.92 1.21
C ALA A 72 2.63 -13.34 1.38
N ASP A 73 3.56 -14.29 1.30
CA ASP A 73 3.34 -15.66 1.72
C ASP A 73 3.99 -15.82 3.09
N LEU A 74 3.18 -15.93 4.13
CA LEU A 74 3.69 -15.96 5.50
C LEU A 74 4.42 -17.25 5.85
N ALA A 75 4.30 -18.28 5.02
CA ALA A 75 5.07 -19.49 5.19
C ALA A 75 6.50 -19.36 4.68
N ASP A 76 6.77 -18.32 3.90
CA ASP A 76 8.07 -18.06 3.33
C ASP A 76 8.88 -17.16 4.27
N LYS A 77 9.97 -17.71 4.79
CA LYS A 77 10.83 -16.96 5.73
C LYS A 77 11.41 -15.71 5.09
N ASP A 78 11.69 -15.76 3.80
CA ASP A 78 12.23 -14.59 3.11
C ASP A 78 11.21 -13.46 3.07
N CYS A 79 9.92 -13.78 2.96
CA CYS A 79 8.88 -12.78 3.05
C CYS A 79 8.89 -12.11 4.43
N LEU A 80 9.04 -12.90 5.49
CA LEU A 80 9.04 -12.34 6.85
C LEU A 80 10.25 -11.44 7.07
N VAL A 81 11.41 -11.84 6.56
CA VAL A 81 12.61 -11.01 6.61
C VAL A 81 12.37 -9.70 5.86
N ALA A 82 11.69 -9.79 4.72
CA ALA A 82 11.38 -8.59 3.93
C ALA A 82 10.47 -7.64 4.70
N LEU A 83 9.46 -8.16 5.39
CA LEU A 83 8.57 -7.31 6.20
C LEU A 83 9.37 -6.57 7.26
N ASP A 84 10.25 -7.27 7.96
CA ASP A 84 11.10 -6.65 8.97
C ASP A 84 11.95 -5.53 8.38
N ALA A 85 12.54 -5.78 7.22
CA ALA A 85 13.41 -4.81 6.57
C ALA A 85 12.63 -3.59 6.11
N LEU A 86 11.45 -3.80 5.53
CA LEU A 86 10.60 -2.69 5.10
C LEU A 86 10.18 -1.83 6.29
N ARG A 87 9.82 -2.47 7.40
CA ARG A 87 9.43 -1.74 8.61
C ARG A 87 10.58 -0.94 9.18
N ARG A 88 11.76 -1.52 9.24
CA ARG A 88 12.93 -0.80 9.76
C ARG A 88 13.24 0.44 8.93
N ARG A 89 13.07 0.32 7.61
CA ARG A 89 13.37 1.43 6.71
C ARG A 89 12.35 2.55 6.79
N SER A 90 11.09 2.21 7.08
CA SER A 90 9.99 3.17 7.14
C SER A 90 9.16 2.96 8.40
N PRO A 91 9.66 3.38 9.57
CA PRO A 91 8.94 3.11 10.81
C PRO A 91 7.61 3.84 10.92
N ARG A 92 7.39 4.87 10.11
CA ARG A 92 6.16 5.67 10.18
C ARG A 92 5.18 5.36 9.06
N SER A 93 5.52 4.48 8.16
CA SER A 93 4.60 4.08 7.11
C SER A 93 3.57 3.10 7.65
N TRP A 94 2.37 3.16 7.09
CA TRP A 94 1.33 2.19 7.42
C TRP A 94 1.52 0.97 6.54
N MET A 95 1.72 -0.20 7.14
CA MET A 95 1.99 -1.41 6.39
C MET A 95 0.78 -2.32 6.36
N ILE A 96 0.25 -2.54 5.17
CA ILE A 96 -0.84 -3.47 4.92
C ILE A 96 -0.25 -4.71 4.29
N VAL A 97 -0.49 -5.87 4.89
CA VAL A 97 0.02 -7.13 4.35
C VAL A 97 -1.16 -7.96 3.87
N ALA A 98 -1.13 -8.31 2.59
CA ALA A 98 -2.15 -9.14 1.97
C ALA A 98 -1.63 -10.57 1.88
N THR A 99 -2.40 -11.51 2.40
CA THR A 99 -2.02 -12.91 2.41
C THR A 99 -3.26 -13.77 2.17
N SER A 100 -3.06 -15.05 1.91
CA SER A 100 -4.17 -15.92 1.48
C SER A 100 -5.24 -16.08 2.55
N ASN A 101 -4.86 -16.06 3.82
CA ASN A 101 -5.82 -16.26 4.91
C ASN A 101 -5.44 -15.41 6.10
N CYS A 102 -6.26 -14.42 6.42
CA CYS A 102 -6.03 -13.53 7.56
C CYS A 102 -6.71 -14.04 8.83
N ASP A 103 -6.31 -15.21 9.25
CA ASP A 103 -6.76 -15.73 10.55
C ASP A 103 -5.94 -15.10 11.70
N ASP A 104 -6.24 -15.49 12.92
CA ASP A 104 -5.56 -14.93 14.08
C ASP A 104 -4.06 -15.21 14.05
N HIS A 105 -3.67 -16.39 13.57
CA HIS A 105 -2.25 -16.72 13.47
C HIS A 105 -1.55 -15.78 12.48
N ALA A 106 -2.16 -15.57 11.31
CA ALA A 106 -1.59 -14.68 10.31
C ALA A 106 -1.46 -13.25 10.84
N ARG A 107 -2.49 -12.77 11.51
CA ARG A 107 -2.45 -11.42 12.09
C ARG A 107 -1.33 -11.28 13.11
N ASN A 108 -1.13 -12.29 13.94
CA ASN A 108 -0.06 -12.28 14.94
C ASN A 108 1.31 -12.28 14.27
N VAL A 109 1.50 -13.08 13.26
CA VAL A 109 2.77 -13.13 12.53
C VAL A 109 3.05 -11.79 11.88
N ILE A 110 2.06 -11.24 11.17
CA ILE A 110 2.21 -9.96 10.50
C ILE A 110 2.56 -8.86 11.49
N HIS A 111 1.84 -8.81 12.60
CA HIS A 111 2.10 -7.78 13.61
C HIS A 111 3.51 -7.91 14.18
N ARG A 112 3.95 -9.13 14.43
CA ARG A 112 5.31 -9.37 14.95
C ARG A 112 6.38 -8.88 14.00
N HIS A 113 6.11 -8.89 12.71
CA HIS A 113 7.06 -8.48 11.68
C HIS A 113 6.81 -7.07 11.16
N GLY A 114 6.05 -6.27 11.92
CA GLY A 114 5.92 -4.86 11.64
C GLY A 114 4.73 -4.45 10.80
N GLY A 115 3.86 -5.38 10.41
CA GLY A 115 2.66 -5.04 9.69
C GLY A 115 1.58 -4.48 10.60
N ASP A 116 0.82 -3.55 10.08
CA ASP A 116 -0.25 -2.89 10.84
C ASP A 116 -1.61 -3.51 10.58
N THR A 117 -1.82 -4.03 9.39
CA THR A 117 -3.12 -4.51 8.96
C THR A 117 -2.95 -5.72 8.08
N CYS A 118 -3.85 -6.68 8.24
CA CYS A 118 -3.89 -7.89 7.42
C CYS A 118 -5.14 -7.87 6.55
N ILE A 119 -4.97 -8.14 5.27
CA ILE A 119 -6.12 -8.34 4.38
C ILE A 119 -5.97 -9.65 3.62
N SER A 120 -7.10 -10.25 3.28
CA SER A 120 -7.09 -11.54 2.58
C SER A 120 -7.02 -11.35 1.08
N LEU A 121 -6.30 -12.25 0.43
CA LEU A 121 -6.27 -12.31 -1.04
C LEU A 121 -7.48 -13.08 -1.54
N PRO A 122 -8.02 -12.73 -2.70
CA PRO A 122 -7.61 -11.62 -3.56
C PRO A 122 -8.01 -10.27 -2.96
N ILE A 123 -7.21 -9.25 -3.21
CA ILE A 123 -7.50 -7.92 -2.69
C ILE A 123 -8.74 -7.36 -3.38
N ASP A 124 -9.68 -6.88 -2.58
CA ASP A 124 -10.80 -6.09 -3.08
C ASP A 124 -10.32 -4.63 -3.16
N PRO A 125 -10.19 -4.07 -4.37
CA PRO A 125 -9.67 -2.71 -4.49
C PRO A 125 -10.49 -1.68 -3.73
N ASP A 126 -11.81 -1.84 -3.70
CA ASP A 126 -12.66 -0.88 -3.01
C ASP A 126 -12.43 -0.92 -1.50
N ASP A 127 -12.25 -2.12 -0.95
CA ASP A 127 -11.94 -2.25 0.46
C ASP A 127 -10.57 -1.62 0.78
N LEU A 128 -9.58 -1.86 -0.06
CA LEU A 128 -8.27 -1.28 0.13
C LEU A 128 -8.32 0.24 0.05
N ILE A 129 -9.05 0.78 -0.91
CA ILE A 129 -9.22 2.23 -1.04
C ILE A 129 -9.86 2.80 0.23
N ALA A 130 -10.88 2.15 0.75
CA ALA A 130 -11.54 2.62 1.96
C ALA A 130 -10.58 2.63 3.16
N ARG A 131 -9.73 1.61 3.26
CA ARG A 131 -8.74 1.54 4.34
C ARG A 131 -7.69 2.63 4.21
N LEU A 132 -7.21 2.86 2.99
CA LEU A 132 -6.22 3.91 2.74
C LEU A 132 -6.81 5.29 3.03
N ASP A 133 -8.06 5.53 2.65
CA ASP A 133 -8.74 6.77 2.95
C ASP A 133 -8.85 6.98 4.46
N ALA A 134 -9.27 5.96 5.18
CA ALA A 134 -9.41 6.05 6.62
C ALA A 134 -8.07 6.34 7.29
N PHE A 135 -7.02 5.70 6.83
CA PHE A 135 -5.70 5.93 7.39
C PHE A 135 -5.22 7.35 7.10
N GLN A 136 -5.42 7.81 5.88
CA GLN A 136 -5.00 9.16 5.48
C GLN A 136 -5.69 10.21 6.34
N LEU A 137 -6.96 10.05 6.61
CA LEU A 137 -7.70 10.99 7.44
C LEU A 137 -7.16 11.02 8.86
N ARG A 138 -6.81 9.87 9.41
CA ARG A 138 -6.26 9.80 10.77
C ARG A 138 -4.84 10.33 10.86
N ALA A 139 -4.06 10.14 9.80
CA ALA A 139 -2.67 10.56 9.77
C ALA A 139 -2.51 12.04 9.49
N ARG A 140 -3.58 12.70 9.05
CA ARG A 140 -3.49 14.11 8.74
C ARG A 140 -3.24 14.92 9.99
N PRO A 141 -2.29 15.85 9.94
CA PRO A 141 -2.10 16.73 11.08
C PRO A 141 -3.33 17.59 11.28
N SER A 142 -3.62 17.87 12.52
CA SER A 142 -4.67 18.80 12.87
C SER A 142 -4.09 20.19 12.93
N PHE A 143 -4.61 21.04 12.14
CA PHE A 143 -4.15 22.43 12.21
C PHE A 143 -5.29 23.31 12.61
#